data_89d1eb2beb8cfb9fcbef0de8c17d5d0a
#
_entry.id   89d1eb2beb8cfb9fcbef0de8c17d5d0a
#
_cell.length_a   1.000
_cell.length_b   1.000
_cell.length_c   1.000
_cell.angle_alpha   90.00
_cell.angle_beta   90.00
_cell.angle_gamma   90.00
#
_symmetry.space_group_name_H-M   'P 1'
#
loop_
_entity.id
_entity.type
_entity.pdbx_description
1 polymer ?
#
loop_
_entity_poly.entity_id
_entity_poly.type
_entity_poly.pdbx_seq_one_letter_code
_entity_poly.pdbx_strand_id
1 'polypeptide(L)'
;MLFNYKEHRIFAFSDTHGMHNRLHIPEEADILLCAGDVVPGFGKDGMEDFFSWLLSHPAKLYMFVAGNHELFLEDSLEQTISLLPKKVVFLHDSSFEFDGISFGNISMRSLQSKEQNVQSATKMDFLITHIPPEGILDEGRGSLPLLLEVYRSQPRFHIFGHAHSCGNQSKGGAFTEFYNVSQFNELR
;
A
#
# COMPACT_ATOMS: atom_id res chain seq x y z
N MET A 1 0.85 -4.07 10.41
CA MET A 1 -0.10 -3.45 11.39
C MET A 1 -1.48 -4.07 11.21
N LEU A 2 -2.19 -4.44 12.29
CA LEU A 2 -3.50 -5.11 12.22
C LEU A 2 -4.63 -4.11 12.51
N PHE A 3 -5.67 -4.12 11.67
CA PHE A 3 -6.87 -3.27 11.80
C PHE A 3 -8.12 -4.14 11.92
N ASN A 4 -9.04 -3.75 12.78
CA ASN A 4 -10.40 -4.30 12.79
C ASN A 4 -11.32 -3.28 12.13
N TYR A 5 -11.90 -3.63 10.98
CA TYR A 5 -12.82 -2.77 10.28
C TYR A 5 -13.97 -3.55 9.67
N LYS A 6 -15.20 -3.16 10.02
CA LYS A 6 -16.41 -3.96 9.75
C LYS A 6 -16.21 -5.38 10.30
N GLU A 7 -16.45 -6.42 9.50
CA GLU A 7 -16.34 -7.83 9.90
C GLU A 7 -14.96 -8.43 9.55
N HIS A 8 -13.97 -7.57 9.20
CA HIS A 8 -12.67 -8.00 8.70
C HIS A 8 -11.51 -7.60 9.60
N ARG A 9 -10.49 -8.45 9.59
CA ARG A 9 -9.17 -8.21 10.17
C ARG A 9 -8.17 -8.00 9.05
N ILE A 10 -7.79 -6.73 8.84
CA ILE A 10 -6.92 -6.29 7.76
C ILE A 10 -5.51 -6.17 8.31
N PHE A 11 -4.58 -6.96 7.79
CA PHE A 11 -3.17 -6.80 8.10
C PHE A 11 -2.49 -6.03 6.97
N ALA A 12 -2.03 -4.81 7.28
CA ALA A 12 -1.31 -3.95 6.35
C ALA A 12 0.18 -3.88 6.69
N PHE A 13 1.02 -3.95 5.64
CA PHE A 13 2.47 -3.89 5.74
C PHE A 13 3.09 -3.35 4.45
N SER A 14 4.36 -2.95 4.51
CA SER A 14 5.18 -2.52 3.36
C SER A 14 6.66 -2.66 3.67
N ASP A 15 7.51 -2.34 2.69
CA ASP A 15 8.97 -2.19 2.85
C ASP A 15 9.63 -3.44 3.43
N THR A 16 9.26 -4.61 2.93
CA THR A 16 9.89 -5.87 3.35
C THR A 16 11.26 -6.08 2.71
N HIS A 17 11.53 -5.46 1.55
CA HIS A 17 12.82 -5.49 0.84
C HIS A 17 13.46 -6.89 0.78
N GLY A 18 12.65 -7.91 0.43
CA GLY A 18 13.07 -9.30 0.37
C GLY A 18 13.16 -10.03 1.71
N MET A 19 12.83 -9.35 2.82
CA MET A 19 12.85 -9.96 4.17
C MET A 19 11.47 -10.46 4.62
N HIS A 20 10.51 -10.59 3.71
CA HIS A 20 9.13 -10.97 4.01
C HIS A 20 9.02 -12.28 4.81
N ASN A 21 9.94 -13.22 4.65
CA ASN A 21 9.98 -14.47 5.42
C ASN A 21 10.21 -14.26 6.93
N ARG A 22 10.62 -13.07 7.37
CA ARG A 22 10.75 -12.70 8.79
C ARG A 22 9.49 -12.05 9.34
N LEU A 23 8.58 -11.62 8.46
CA LEU A 23 7.35 -10.96 8.86
C LEU A 23 6.33 -11.98 9.37
N HIS A 24 5.86 -11.77 10.59
CA HIS A 24 4.77 -12.55 11.15
C HIS A 24 3.43 -11.95 10.74
N ILE A 25 2.65 -12.69 9.94
CA ILE A 25 1.26 -12.34 9.63
C ILE A 25 0.36 -13.02 10.67
N PRO A 26 -0.49 -12.26 11.39
CA PRO A 26 -1.44 -12.83 12.35
C PRO A 26 -2.41 -13.82 11.66
N GLU A 27 -2.61 -14.99 12.24
CA GLU A 27 -3.48 -16.04 11.68
C GLU A 27 -4.93 -15.58 11.48
N GLU A 28 -5.38 -14.65 12.29
CA GLU A 28 -6.71 -14.07 12.20
C GLU A 28 -6.89 -13.03 11.09
N ALA A 29 -5.82 -12.61 10.41
CA ALA A 29 -5.91 -11.65 9.32
C ALA A 29 -6.58 -12.30 8.10
N ASP A 30 -7.68 -11.74 7.63
CA ASP A 30 -8.43 -12.25 6.49
C ASP A 30 -8.33 -11.36 5.23
N ILE A 31 -7.75 -10.16 5.37
CA ILE A 31 -7.33 -9.29 4.28
C ILE A 31 -5.86 -8.94 4.47
N LEU A 32 -5.03 -9.20 3.46
CA LEU A 32 -3.63 -8.85 3.45
C LEU A 32 -3.40 -7.70 2.45
N LEU A 33 -2.89 -6.58 2.97
CA LEU A 33 -2.69 -5.35 2.22
C LEU A 33 -1.21 -4.98 2.24
N CYS A 34 -0.57 -4.99 1.07
CA CYS A 34 0.83 -4.60 0.92
C CYS A 34 0.96 -3.24 0.22
N ALA A 35 1.60 -2.29 0.88
CA ALA A 35 1.82 -0.93 0.38
C ALA A 35 3.20 -0.75 -0.27
N GLY A 36 3.75 -1.80 -0.93
CA GLY A 36 4.91 -1.73 -1.81
C GLY A 36 6.26 -1.97 -1.15
N ASP A 37 7.32 -1.85 -1.94
CA ASP A 37 8.73 -2.07 -1.61
C ASP A 37 8.99 -3.47 -1.04
N VAL A 38 8.60 -4.49 -1.81
CA VAL A 38 8.72 -5.89 -1.41
C VAL A 38 10.00 -6.56 -1.87
N VAL A 39 10.60 -6.05 -2.96
CA VAL A 39 11.84 -6.61 -3.52
C VAL A 39 13.11 -5.97 -2.92
N PRO A 40 14.24 -6.70 -2.85
CA PRO A 40 15.47 -6.18 -2.23
C PRO A 40 16.16 -5.07 -3.04
N GLY A 41 15.97 -5.09 -4.36
CA GLY A 41 16.56 -4.13 -5.30
C GLY A 41 15.49 -3.45 -6.15
N PHE A 42 15.90 -2.84 -7.27
CA PHE A 42 14.97 -2.28 -8.24
C PHE A 42 14.73 -3.30 -9.36
N GLY A 43 13.48 -3.62 -9.66
CA GLY A 43 13.10 -4.54 -10.72
C GLY A 43 12.32 -5.76 -10.24
N LYS A 44 12.26 -6.81 -11.07
CA LYS A 44 11.37 -7.97 -10.85
C LYS A 44 11.93 -9.08 -9.95
N ASP A 45 13.21 -9.02 -9.64
CA ASP A 45 13.88 -10.08 -8.90
C ASP A 45 13.33 -10.16 -7.46
N GLY A 46 12.85 -11.34 -7.08
CA GLY A 46 12.21 -11.57 -5.78
C GLY A 46 10.68 -11.42 -5.76
N MET A 47 10.04 -10.96 -6.85
CA MET A 47 8.56 -10.83 -6.92
C MET A 47 7.87 -12.19 -6.81
N GLU A 48 8.37 -13.21 -7.50
CA GLU A 48 7.81 -14.55 -7.47
C GLU A 48 7.89 -15.16 -6.07
N ASP A 49 9.04 -15.00 -5.40
CA ASP A 49 9.27 -15.45 -4.03
C ASP A 49 8.31 -14.74 -3.06
N PHE A 50 8.21 -13.43 -3.17
CA PHE A 50 7.28 -12.64 -2.36
C PHE A 50 5.83 -13.08 -2.53
N PHE A 51 5.34 -13.23 -3.76
CA PHE A 51 3.96 -13.63 -3.98
C PHE A 51 3.68 -15.08 -3.58
N SER A 52 4.66 -15.98 -3.74
CA SER A 52 4.56 -17.34 -3.25
C SER A 52 4.41 -17.37 -1.73
N TRP A 53 5.22 -16.56 -1.04
CA TRP A 53 5.11 -16.39 0.41
C TRP A 53 3.77 -15.76 0.81
N LEU A 54 3.36 -14.66 0.17
CA LEU A 54 2.11 -13.97 0.47
C LEU A 54 0.91 -14.92 0.36
N LEU A 55 0.84 -15.70 -0.72
CA LEU A 55 -0.25 -16.63 -1.01
C LEU A 55 -0.19 -17.91 -0.16
N SER A 56 0.90 -18.17 0.54
CA SER A 56 0.98 -19.27 1.52
C SER A 56 0.19 -18.99 2.80
N HIS A 57 -0.13 -17.72 3.06
CA HIS A 57 -0.97 -17.29 4.18
C HIS A 57 -2.44 -17.27 3.74
N PRO A 58 -3.34 -18.00 4.41
CA PRO A 58 -4.76 -18.01 4.02
C PRO A 58 -5.42 -16.66 4.27
N ALA A 59 -5.99 -16.06 3.23
CA ALA A 59 -6.76 -14.82 3.32
C ALA A 59 -7.90 -14.82 2.29
N LYS A 60 -8.92 -14.01 2.54
CA LYS A 60 -10.05 -13.78 1.63
C LYS A 60 -9.68 -12.83 0.50
N LEU A 61 -8.79 -11.87 0.79
CA LEU A 61 -8.36 -10.83 -0.14
C LEU A 61 -6.86 -10.54 0.03
N TYR A 62 -6.16 -10.47 -1.09
CA TYR A 62 -4.77 -10.03 -1.19
C TYR A 62 -4.72 -8.78 -2.07
N MET A 63 -4.19 -7.69 -1.53
CA MET A 63 -4.05 -6.41 -2.23
C MET A 63 -2.59 -5.98 -2.27
N PHE A 64 -2.18 -5.41 -3.39
CA PHE A 64 -0.84 -4.94 -3.60
C PHE A 64 -0.84 -3.61 -4.35
N VAL A 65 -0.01 -2.68 -3.92
CA VAL A 65 0.38 -1.48 -4.67
C VAL A 65 1.88 -1.48 -4.85
N ALA A 66 2.38 -0.91 -5.95
CA ALA A 66 3.79 -0.80 -6.21
C ALA A 66 4.45 0.29 -5.35
N GLY A 67 5.66 0.01 -4.86
CA GLY A 67 6.55 1.02 -4.29
C GLY A 67 7.58 1.50 -5.30
N ASN A 68 8.57 2.29 -4.84
CA ASN A 68 9.62 2.78 -5.74
C ASN A 68 10.56 1.67 -6.24
N HIS A 69 10.64 0.54 -5.56
CA HIS A 69 11.39 -0.62 -6.03
C HIS A 69 10.67 -1.37 -7.15
N GLU A 70 9.36 -1.25 -7.26
CA GLU A 70 8.52 -1.90 -8.26
C GLU A 70 7.94 -0.93 -9.31
N LEU A 71 8.54 0.23 -9.55
CA LEU A 71 8.05 1.22 -10.54
C LEU A 71 7.87 0.65 -11.94
N PHE A 72 8.61 -0.42 -12.31
CA PHE A 72 8.45 -1.11 -13.57
C PHE A 72 7.03 -1.71 -13.76
N LEU A 73 6.31 -2.01 -12.67
CA LEU A 73 4.92 -2.46 -12.72
C LEU A 73 3.95 -1.34 -13.13
N GLU A 74 4.32 -0.09 -12.90
CA GLU A 74 3.51 1.07 -13.28
C GLU A 74 3.77 1.51 -14.73
N ASP A 75 4.85 1.02 -15.37
CA ASP A 75 5.23 1.40 -16.75
C ASP A 75 4.39 0.69 -17.82
N SER A 76 3.87 -0.52 -17.52
CA SER A 76 3.01 -1.29 -18.44
C SER A 76 2.06 -2.21 -17.69
N LEU A 77 0.81 -1.77 -17.56
CA LEU A 77 -0.23 -2.55 -16.88
C LEU A 77 -0.48 -3.92 -17.53
N GLU A 78 -0.38 -4.03 -18.86
CA GLU A 78 -0.55 -5.30 -19.57
C GLU A 78 0.51 -6.33 -19.16
N GLN A 79 1.78 -5.90 -19.10
CA GLN A 79 2.87 -6.76 -18.65
C GLN A 79 2.72 -7.08 -17.17
N THR A 80 2.32 -6.12 -16.36
CA THR A 80 2.11 -6.28 -14.92
C THR A 80 1.06 -7.33 -14.62
N ILE A 81 -0.10 -7.29 -15.29
CA ILE A 81 -1.16 -8.28 -15.13
C ILE A 81 -0.65 -9.70 -15.46
N SER A 82 0.29 -9.83 -16.39
CA SER A 82 0.90 -11.14 -16.73
C SER A 82 1.89 -11.65 -15.67
N LEU A 83 2.48 -10.75 -14.89
CA LEU A 83 3.48 -11.07 -13.86
C LEU A 83 2.85 -11.35 -12.48
N LEU A 84 1.67 -10.81 -12.23
CA LEU A 84 1.03 -10.92 -10.92
C LEU A 84 0.12 -12.15 -10.82
N PRO A 85 0.10 -12.83 -9.67
CA PRO A 85 -0.84 -13.93 -9.46
C PRO A 85 -2.30 -13.44 -9.54
N LYS A 86 -3.17 -14.19 -10.22
CA LYS A 86 -4.60 -13.84 -10.41
C LYS A 86 -5.39 -13.60 -9.12
N LYS A 87 -4.91 -14.13 -7.99
CA LYS A 87 -5.54 -13.94 -6.67
C LYS A 87 -5.21 -12.60 -6.03
N VAL A 88 -4.20 -11.90 -6.54
CA VAL A 88 -3.74 -10.61 -5.98
C VAL A 88 -4.41 -9.47 -6.74
N VAL A 89 -5.13 -8.62 -6.03
CA VAL A 89 -5.68 -7.38 -6.58
C VAL A 89 -4.56 -6.34 -6.59
N PHE A 90 -4.10 -5.97 -7.78
CA PHE A 90 -3.16 -4.87 -7.97
C PHE A 90 -3.93 -3.56 -8.15
N LEU A 91 -3.71 -2.63 -7.24
CA LEU A 91 -4.29 -1.29 -7.35
C LEU A 91 -3.27 -0.34 -8.00
N HIS A 92 -3.69 0.28 -9.10
CA HIS A 92 -2.92 1.31 -9.80
C HIS A 92 -3.89 2.37 -10.33
N ASP A 93 -3.93 3.52 -9.69
CA ASP A 93 -4.85 4.63 -9.96
C ASP A 93 -6.31 4.17 -10.10
N SER A 94 -6.70 3.25 -9.25
CA SER A 94 -7.97 2.56 -9.33
C SER A 94 -8.60 2.38 -7.97
N SER A 95 -9.87 1.96 -7.97
CA SER A 95 -10.61 1.59 -6.77
C SER A 95 -11.10 0.15 -6.86
N PHE A 96 -11.28 -0.47 -5.70
CA PHE A 96 -11.78 -1.82 -5.54
C PHE A 96 -12.73 -1.87 -4.35
N GLU A 97 -13.80 -2.63 -4.45
CA GLU A 97 -14.75 -2.85 -3.35
C GLU A 97 -14.79 -4.33 -2.98
N PHE A 98 -14.73 -4.62 -1.69
CA PHE A 98 -14.85 -5.95 -1.15
C PHE A 98 -15.69 -5.91 0.14
N ASP A 99 -16.77 -6.68 0.19
CA ASP A 99 -17.70 -6.77 1.32
C ASP A 99 -18.12 -5.40 1.87
N GLY A 100 -18.40 -4.45 0.96
CA GLY A 100 -18.80 -3.09 1.28
C GLY A 100 -17.68 -2.21 1.83
N ILE A 101 -16.41 -2.64 1.77
CA ILE A 101 -15.22 -1.83 2.07
C ILE A 101 -14.65 -1.31 0.77
N SER A 102 -14.47 0.00 0.67
CA SER A 102 -13.89 0.66 -0.51
C SER A 102 -12.41 0.96 -0.30
N PHE A 103 -11.60 0.50 -1.26
CA PHE A 103 -10.17 0.70 -1.32
C PHE A 103 -9.83 1.52 -2.56
N GLY A 104 -8.88 2.45 -2.46
CA GLY A 104 -8.37 3.21 -3.60
C GLY A 104 -6.87 3.37 -3.52
N ASN A 105 -6.26 3.63 -4.68
CA ASN A 105 -4.82 3.88 -4.79
C ASN A 105 -4.56 5.10 -5.66
N ILE A 106 -3.49 5.81 -5.32
CA ILE A 106 -2.84 6.79 -6.15
C ILE A 106 -1.41 6.31 -6.35
N SER A 107 -1.06 6.05 -7.61
CA SER A 107 0.26 5.49 -7.98
C SER A 107 1.38 6.51 -7.79
N MET A 108 2.62 6.02 -7.68
CA MET A 108 3.78 6.89 -7.60
C MET A 108 3.98 7.68 -8.89
N ARG A 109 3.71 7.09 -10.08
CA ARG A 109 3.80 7.80 -11.36
C ARG A 109 2.83 8.96 -11.44
N SER A 110 1.59 8.77 -10.99
CA SER A 110 0.59 9.85 -10.95
C SER A 110 1.00 10.98 -10.03
N LEU A 111 1.61 10.68 -8.88
CA LEU A 111 2.11 11.70 -7.96
C LEU A 111 3.34 12.44 -8.49
N GLN A 112 4.13 11.82 -9.37
CA GLN A 112 5.30 12.43 -10.02
C GLN A 112 4.93 13.17 -11.31
N SER A 113 3.76 12.91 -11.88
CA SER A 113 3.29 13.55 -13.10
C SER A 113 3.02 15.03 -12.88
N LYS A 114 3.44 15.88 -13.85
CA LYS A 114 3.08 17.30 -13.86
C LYS A 114 1.62 17.55 -14.24
N GLU A 115 0.99 16.59 -14.87
CA GLU A 115 -0.44 16.59 -15.18
C GLU A 115 -1.20 16.02 -13.96
N GLN A 116 -1.48 16.89 -13.01
CA GLN A 116 -2.19 16.53 -11.78
C GLN A 116 -3.68 16.25 -12.04
N ASN A 117 -3.96 15.22 -12.81
CA ASN A 117 -5.29 14.61 -12.88
C ASN A 117 -5.40 13.47 -11.85
N VAL A 118 -5.01 13.73 -10.61
CA VAL A 118 -5.30 12.82 -9.52
C VAL A 118 -6.79 12.93 -9.23
N GLN A 119 -7.59 12.23 -10.02
CA GLN A 119 -9.02 12.09 -9.76
C GLN A 119 -9.22 10.91 -8.81
N SER A 120 -9.09 11.15 -7.53
CA SER A 120 -9.76 10.29 -6.56
C SER A 120 -11.24 10.66 -6.58
N ALA A 121 -12.01 9.86 -7.26
CA ALA A 121 -13.47 9.96 -7.18
C ALA A 121 -13.92 9.29 -5.89
N THR A 122 -14.84 9.93 -5.18
CA THR A 122 -15.66 9.37 -4.10
C THR A 122 -14.93 9.05 -2.78
N LYS A 123 -15.66 9.30 -1.72
CA LYS A 123 -15.31 8.96 -0.34
C LYS A 123 -15.01 7.46 -0.26
N MET A 124 -13.77 7.11 0.09
CA MET A 124 -13.31 5.73 0.24
C MET A 124 -12.99 5.42 1.71
N ASP A 125 -13.08 4.15 2.07
CA ASP A 125 -12.71 3.71 3.41
C ASP A 125 -11.18 3.73 3.55
N PHE A 126 -10.45 3.15 2.60
CA PHE A 126 -8.99 3.05 2.61
C PHE A 126 -8.38 3.68 1.36
N LEU A 127 -7.52 4.67 1.55
CA LEU A 127 -6.56 5.11 0.54
C LEU A 127 -5.23 4.41 0.81
N ILE A 128 -4.65 3.79 -0.22
CA ILE A 128 -3.39 3.08 -0.12
C ILE A 128 -2.40 3.74 -1.09
N THR A 129 -1.28 4.19 -0.58
CA THR A 129 -0.17 4.71 -1.39
C THR A 129 1.13 4.11 -0.90
N HIS A 130 2.20 4.15 -1.69
CA HIS A 130 3.49 3.78 -1.15
C HIS A 130 4.13 4.94 -0.38
N ILE A 131 4.20 6.14 -1.01
CA ILE A 131 4.76 7.31 -0.34
C ILE A 131 3.76 7.97 0.62
N PRO A 132 4.25 8.59 1.72
CA PRO A 132 3.41 9.33 2.65
C PRO A 132 2.94 10.68 2.10
N PRO A 133 1.88 11.28 2.65
CA PRO A 133 1.57 12.69 2.44
C PRO A 133 2.58 13.58 3.18
N GLU A 134 2.89 14.76 2.63
CA GLU A 134 3.86 15.69 3.21
C GLU A 134 3.54 16.06 4.66
N GLY A 135 4.55 16.01 5.53
CA GLY A 135 4.47 16.36 6.95
C GLY A 135 3.74 15.34 7.84
N ILE A 136 3.40 14.16 7.30
CA ILE A 136 2.69 13.11 8.05
C ILE A 136 3.48 11.80 8.00
N LEU A 137 4.23 11.50 9.07
CA LEU A 137 5.03 10.27 9.22
C LEU A 137 5.94 10.01 8.00
N ASP A 138 6.59 11.06 7.47
CA ASP A 138 7.16 11.09 6.12
C ASP A 138 8.68 11.24 6.06
N GLU A 139 9.37 11.45 7.18
CA GLU A 139 10.82 11.74 7.23
C GLU A 139 11.26 12.89 6.28
N GLY A 140 10.35 13.81 5.94
CA GLY A 140 10.59 14.85 4.95
C GLY A 140 10.61 14.36 3.49
N ARG A 141 10.08 13.18 3.21
CA ARG A 141 9.98 12.55 1.87
C ARG A 141 8.54 12.48 1.35
N GLY A 142 7.62 13.16 2.03
CA GLY A 142 6.20 13.14 1.69
C GLY A 142 5.86 13.94 0.42
N SER A 143 4.67 13.70 -0.08
CA SER A 143 4.12 14.32 -1.28
C SER A 143 3.07 15.37 -0.92
N LEU A 144 3.33 16.65 -1.28
CA LEU A 144 2.35 17.72 -1.15
C LEU A 144 1.11 17.50 -2.02
N PRO A 145 1.22 17.09 -3.30
CA PRO A 145 0.04 16.75 -4.10
C PRO A 145 -0.83 15.68 -3.45
N LEU A 146 -0.22 14.65 -2.85
CA LEU A 146 -0.94 13.60 -2.13
C LEU A 146 -1.63 14.16 -0.87
N LEU A 147 -0.96 15.02 -0.10
CA LEU A 147 -1.56 15.67 1.07
C LEU A 147 -2.83 16.44 0.69
N LEU A 148 -2.77 17.23 -0.39
CA LEU A 148 -3.91 18.00 -0.88
C LEU A 148 -5.05 17.07 -1.34
N GLU A 149 -4.73 15.95 -1.98
CA GLU A 149 -5.72 14.97 -2.40
C GLU A 149 -6.38 14.26 -1.22
N VAL A 150 -5.63 13.91 -0.18
CA VAL A 150 -6.18 13.35 1.06
C VAL A 150 -7.15 14.33 1.72
N TYR A 151 -6.82 15.62 1.77
CA TYR A 151 -7.74 16.63 2.30
C TYR A 151 -9.00 16.78 1.45
N ARG A 152 -8.91 16.59 0.13
CA ARG A 152 -10.05 16.68 -0.79
C ARG A 152 -10.95 15.45 -0.70
N SER A 153 -10.39 14.26 -0.73
CA SER A 153 -11.12 12.98 -0.79
C SER A 153 -11.56 12.46 0.58
N GLN A 154 -10.86 12.88 1.65
CA GLN A 154 -11.14 12.53 3.04
C GLN A 154 -11.35 11.02 3.25
N PRO A 155 -10.40 10.14 2.85
CA PRO A 155 -10.50 8.74 3.17
C PRO A 155 -10.54 8.53 4.67
N ARG A 156 -11.22 7.49 5.13
CA ARG A 156 -11.24 7.18 6.56
C ARG A 156 -9.86 6.78 7.07
N PHE A 157 -9.15 5.94 6.31
CA PHE A 157 -7.82 5.46 6.60
C PHE A 157 -6.89 5.74 5.42
N HIS A 158 -5.68 6.22 5.70
CA HIS A 158 -4.63 6.34 4.71
C HIS A 158 -3.45 5.47 5.14
N ILE A 159 -3.18 4.42 4.35
CA ILE A 159 -2.13 3.43 4.58
C ILE A 159 -0.97 3.69 3.62
N PHE A 160 0.25 3.76 4.13
CA PHE A 160 1.46 4.01 3.34
C PHE A 160 2.72 3.44 4.01
N GLY A 161 3.86 3.48 3.31
CA GLY A 161 5.16 3.01 3.77
C GLY A 161 6.27 4.02 3.53
N HIS A 162 7.36 3.58 2.87
CA HIS A 162 8.48 4.38 2.35
C HIS A 162 9.36 5.05 3.43
N ALA A 163 8.76 5.77 4.36
CA ALA A 163 9.47 6.44 5.45
C ALA A 163 9.75 5.44 6.58
N HIS A 164 10.88 4.73 6.48
CA HIS A 164 11.18 3.57 7.32
C HIS A 164 11.29 3.90 8.81
N SER A 165 11.82 5.08 9.19
CA SER A 165 11.94 5.47 10.61
C SER A 165 10.59 5.78 11.26
N CYS A 166 9.56 5.98 10.46
CA CYS A 166 8.18 6.16 10.91
C CYS A 166 7.35 4.86 10.85
N GLY A 167 7.98 3.73 10.56
CA GLY A 167 7.31 2.43 10.44
C GLY A 167 6.53 2.04 11.70
N ASN A 168 5.38 1.38 11.51
CA ASN A 168 4.46 0.97 12.57
C ASN A 168 3.92 2.11 13.46
N GLN A 169 3.89 3.34 12.93
CA GLN A 169 3.33 4.49 13.62
C GLN A 169 2.00 4.92 13.02
N SER A 170 1.19 5.59 13.83
CA SER A 170 -0.07 6.19 13.40
C SER A 170 -0.21 7.63 13.85
N LYS A 171 -0.99 8.42 13.10
CA LYS A 171 -1.30 9.82 13.42
C LYS A 171 -2.76 10.11 13.07
N GLY A 172 -3.52 10.59 14.05
CA GLY A 172 -4.89 11.05 13.81
C GLY A 172 -4.90 12.40 13.09
N GLY A 173 -5.79 12.55 12.11
CA GLY A 173 -6.14 13.80 11.48
C GLY A 173 -7.61 14.17 11.75
N ALA A 174 -8.08 15.29 11.17
CA ALA A 174 -9.45 15.75 11.38
C ALA A 174 -10.51 14.80 10.77
N PHE A 175 -10.20 14.14 9.66
CA PHE A 175 -11.11 13.27 8.91
C PHE A 175 -10.50 11.93 8.54
N THR A 176 -9.16 11.83 8.56
CA THR A 176 -8.40 10.67 8.12
C THR A 176 -7.46 10.21 9.24
N GLU A 177 -7.41 8.91 9.46
CA GLU A 177 -6.39 8.28 10.29
C GLU A 177 -5.25 7.80 9.39
N PHE A 178 -4.01 8.18 9.73
CA PHE A 178 -2.82 7.91 8.93
C PHE A 178 -1.98 6.81 9.58
N TYR A 179 -1.50 5.87 8.75
CA TYR A 179 -0.72 4.74 9.20
C TYR A 179 0.47 4.50 8.28
N ASN A 180 1.69 4.67 8.81
CA ASN A 180 2.89 4.19 8.17
C ASN A 180 3.10 2.72 8.58
N VAL A 181 2.97 1.81 7.62
CA VAL A 181 3.01 0.36 7.86
C VAL A 181 4.34 -0.29 7.45
N SER A 182 5.40 0.51 7.26
CA SER A 182 6.74 0.02 6.95
C SER A 182 7.23 -0.96 8.01
N GLN A 183 7.76 -2.11 7.56
CA GLN A 183 8.31 -3.16 8.40
C GLN A 183 9.85 -3.18 8.38
N PHE A 184 10.48 -2.34 7.60
CA PHE A 184 11.91 -2.40 7.32
C PHE A 184 12.78 -2.45 8.58
N ASN A 185 12.50 -1.60 9.57
CA ASN A 185 13.28 -1.55 10.80
C ASN A 185 12.99 -2.73 11.74
N GLU A 186 11.80 -3.32 11.69
CA GLU A 186 11.43 -4.49 12.49
C GLU A 186 12.03 -5.78 11.95
N LEU A 187 12.30 -5.84 10.63
CA LEU A 187 12.81 -7.03 9.96
C LEU A 187 14.34 -7.10 9.91
N ARG A 188 15.05 -6.00 10.20
CA ARG A 188 16.53 -5.94 10.26
C ARG A 188 17.05 -6.48 11.56
#